data_e1f46317d34a72d25b60d90dbcd9ea6a
#
_entry.id   e1f46317d34a72d25b60d90dbcd9ea6a
#
_cell.length_a   1.000
_cell.length_b   1.000
_cell.length_c   1.000
_cell.angle_alpha   90.00
_cell.angle_beta   90.00
_cell.angle_gamma   90.00
#
_symmetry.space_group_name_H-M   'P 1'
#
loop_
_entity.id
_entity.type
_entity.pdbx_description
1 polymer ?
#
loop_
_entity_poly.entity_id
_entity_poly.type
_entity_poly.pdbx_seq_one_letter_code
_entity_poly.pdbx_strand_id
1 'polypeptide(L)'
;KASGASRRGRHELTKCLASLQKGDVLVVYKIDRIARSLFDLLAILRQLETVGATIKSVTEPLDTTNSMGVFVVQILGAVAQLERSMIRERSIAGQIAARARGRMPGRIRALSSGDEAALVAEYAAGGITQAGLATKYGVSPSVVKRAIQRAKPSA
;
A
#
# COMPACT_ATOMS: atom_id res chain seq x y z
N LYS A 1 6.87 11.07 28.75
CA LYS A 1 6.37 9.77 28.17
C LYS A 1 5.91 10.03 26.76
N ALA A 2 6.76 9.83 25.76
CA ALA A 2 6.36 9.90 24.36
C ALA A 2 5.79 8.54 23.95
N SER A 3 4.53 8.49 23.54
CA SER A 3 4.00 7.30 22.87
C SER A 3 4.68 7.21 21.50
N GLY A 4 5.03 6.00 21.01
CA GLY A 4 5.59 5.77 19.66
C GLY A 4 4.69 6.24 18.51
N ALA A 5 3.61 6.93 18.85
CA ALA A 5 2.58 7.48 17.97
C ALA A 5 2.88 8.91 17.48
N SER A 6 3.82 9.66 18.09
CA SER A 6 4.06 11.06 17.68
C SER A 6 4.94 11.12 16.44
N ARG A 7 4.62 12.06 15.50
CA ARG A 7 5.49 12.35 14.34
C ARG A 7 6.93 12.70 14.75
N ARG A 8 7.09 13.34 15.90
CA ARG A 8 8.39 13.72 16.48
C ARG A 8 9.24 12.50 16.87
N GLY A 9 8.62 11.50 17.53
CA GLY A 9 9.35 10.28 17.92
C GLY A 9 9.84 9.47 16.72
N ARG A 10 9.10 9.47 15.59
CA ARG A 10 9.55 8.81 14.35
C ARG A 10 10.73 9.52 13.70
N HIS A 11 10.77 10.84 13.75
CA HIS A 11 11.87 11.61 13.18
C HIS A 11 13.17 11.34 13.93
N GLU A 12 13.13 11.30 15.25
CA GLU A 12 14.29 10.98 16.07
C GLU A 12 14.74 9.53 15.92
N LEU A 13 13.81 8.59 15.84
CA LEU A 13 14.12 7.19 15.52
C LEU A 13 14.79 7.07 14.15
N THR A 14 14.27 7.76 13.13
CA THR A 14 14.86 7.75 11.78
C THR A 14 16.28 8.30 11.78
N LYS A 15 16.54 9.39 12.50
CA LYS A 15 17.89 9.93 12.65
C LYS A 15 18.82 8.95 13.38
N CYS A 16 18.33 8.34 14.46
CA CYS A 16 19.09 7.33 15.20
C CYS A 16 19.46 6.15 14.30
N LEU A 17 18.49 5.59 13.56
CA LEU A 17 18.74 4.49 12.64
C LEU A 17 19.73 4.86 11.53
N ALA A 18 19.68 6.11 11.04
CA ALA A 18 20.59 6.60 10.01
C ALA A 18 22.03 6.84 10.51
N SER A 19 22.21 7.02 11.82
CA SER A 19 23.54 7.23 12.44
C SER A 19 24.26 5.96 12.84
N LEU A 20 23.56 4.81 12.82
CA LEU A 20 24.13 3.52 13.22
C LEU A 20 25.16 3.01 12.20
N GLN A 21 26.20 2.37 12.72
CA GLN A 21 27.28 1.77 11.96
C GLN A 21 27.36 0.28 12.23
N LYS A 22 28.16 -0.42 11.42
CA LYS A 22 28.43 -1.85 11.60
C LYS A 22 29.02 -2.13 12.97
N GLY A 23 28.39 -3.07 13.68
CA GLY A 23 28.78 -3.46 15.03
C GLY A 23 28.06 -2.70 16.15
N ASP A 24 27.30 -1.66 15.83
CA ASP A 24 26.50 -0.94 16.83
C ASP A 24 25.34 -1.79 17.36
N VAL A 25 24.94 -1.51 18.60
CA VAL A 25 23.79 -2.16 19.25
C VAL A 25 22.75 -1.08 19.58
N LEU A 26 21.59 -1.15 18.92
CA LEU A 26 20.44 -0.31 19.25
C LEU A 26 19.77 -0.87 20.52
N VAL A 27 19.93 -0.20 21.65
CA VAL A 27 19.26 -0.58 22.90
C VAL A 27 17.93 0.16 23.01
N VAL A 28 16.84 -0.60 23.18
CA VAL A 28 15.48 -0.05 23.31
C VAL A 28 14.86 -0.52 24.63
N TYR A 29 14.10 0.37 25.28
CA TYR A 29 13.43 -0.01 26.51
C TYR A 29 12.31 -1.02 26.26
N LYS A 30 11.45 -0.76 25.24
CA LYS A 30 10.36 -1.62 24.79
C LYS A 30 10.19 -1.52 23.29
N ILE A 31 9.83 -2.65 22.66
CA ILE A 31 9.60 -2.73 21.21
C ILE A 31 8.44 -1.85 20.78
N ASP A 32 7.39 -1.73 21.59
CA ASP A 32 6.22 -0.88 21.31
C ASP A 32 6.54 0.61 21.19
N ARG A 33 7.73 1.04 21.65
CA ARG A 33 8.20 2.42 21.53
C ARG A 33 8.77 2.74 20.16
N ILE A 34 9.28 1.75 19.45
CA ILE A 34 9.92 1.92 18.14
C ILE A 34 9.07 1.36 17.00
N ALA A 35 8.24 0.36 17.26
CA ALA A 35 7.40 -0.30 16.26
C ALA A 35 5.94 -0.33 16.72
N ARG A 36 5.00 -0.14 15.78
CA ARG A 36 3.55 -0.18 16.03
C ARG A 36 2.93 -1.50 15.62
N SER A 37 3.64 -2.26 14.86
CA SER A 37 3.23 -3.55 14.33
C SER A 37 4.44 -4.43 14.14
N LEU A 38 4.20 -5.72 13.99
CA LEU A 38 5.26 -6.68 13.64
C LEU A 38 5.96 -6.27 12.33
N PHE A 39 5.23 -5.73 11.35
CA PHE A 39 5.81 -5.26 10.09
C PHE A 39 6.75 -4.07 10.27
N ASP A 40 6.39 -3.11 11.13
CA ASP A 40 7.27 -1.97 11.47
C ASP A 40 8.55 -2.48 12.14
N LEU A 41 8.44 -3.43 13.07
CA LEU A 41 9.59 -4.06 13.73
C LEU A 41 10.49 -4.75 12.71
N LEU A 42 9.94 -5.59 11.84
CA LEU A 42 10.70 -6.30 10.81
C LEU A 42 11.39 -5.34 9.82
N ALA A 43 10.77 -4.19 9.52
CA ALA A 43 11.39 -3.16 8.68
C ALA A 43 12.62 -2.55 9.38
N ILE A 44 12.52 -2.25 10.67
CA ILE A 44 13.65 -1.75 11.47
C ILE A 44 14.76 -2.80 11.53
N LEU A 45 14.42 -4.07 11.82
CA LEU A 45 15.39 -5.16 11.90
C LEU A 45 16.14 -5.36 10.58
N ARG A 46 15.46 -5.30 9.44
CA ARG A 46 16.11 -5.36 8.12
C ARG A 46 17.05 -4.18 7.87
N GLN A 47 16.67 -2.98 8.30
CA GLN A 47 17.53 -1.81 8.19
C GLN A 47 18.81 -1.98 9.04
N LEU A 48 18.68 -2.49 10.27
CA LEU A 48 19.82 -2.78 11.13
C LEU A 48 20.74 -3.85 10.52
N GLU A 49 20.16 -4.93 9.99
CA GLU A 49 20.89 -6.00 9.30
C GLU A 49 21.67 -5.47 8.11
N THR A 50 21.09 -4.58 7.29
CA THR A 50 21.74 -3.98 6.13
C THR A 50 22.98 -3.15 6.51
N VAL A 51 22.93 -2.48 7.66
CA VAL A 51 24.05 -1.69 8.21
C VAL A 51 25.05 -2.59 8.98
N GLY A 52 24.64 -3.79 9.37
CA GLY A 52 25.41 -4.70 10.24
C GLY A 52 25.34 -4.30 11.71
N ALA A 53 24.27 -3.61 12.13
CA ALA A 53 23.94 -3.28 13.50
C ALA A 53 22.96 -4.31 14.09
N THR A 54 22.85 -4.36 15.41
CA THR A 54 21.97 -5.28 16.14
C THR A 54 21.01 -4.51 17.04
N ILE A 55 19.99 -5.20 17.58
CA ILE A 55 19.05 -4.62 18.53
C ILE A 55 18.95 -5.47 19.79
N LYS A 56 18.76 -4.78 20.92
CA LYS A 56 18.50 -5.41 22.22
C LYS A 56 17.38 -4.67 22.93
N SER A 57 16.32 -5.37 23.32
CA SER A 57 15.29 -4.84 24.22
C SER A 57 15.67 -5.06 25.67
N VAL A 58 15.31 -4.09 26.52
CA VAL A 58 15.57 -4.17 27.97
C VAL A 58 14.49 -5.02 28.66
N THR A 59 13.25 -4.91 28.21
CA THR A 59 12.09 -5.51 28.88
C THR A 59 11.53 -6.75 28.20
N GLU A 60 11.85 -6.95 26.92
CA GLU A 60 11.37 -8.12 26.16
C GLU A 60 12.56 -8.99 25.74
N PRO A 61 12.36 -10.32 25.56
CA PRO A 61 13.41 -11.26 25.19
C PRO A 61 13.77 -11.14 23.68
N LEU A 62 14.04 -9.92 23.21
CA LEU A 62 14.55 -9.65 21.87
C LEU A 62 15.98 -9.13 21.96
N ASP A 63 16.94 -9.95 21.53
CA ASP A 63 18.35 -9.63 21.50
C ASP A 63 19.01 -10.28 20.28
N THR A 64 19.21 -9.49 19.21
CA THR A 64 19.81 -9.99 17.98
C THR A 64 21.34 -10.00 18.00
N THR A 65 21.98 -9.72 19.14
CA THR A 65 23.42 -9.89 19.32
C THR A 65 23.82 -11.37 19.41
N ASN A 66 22.87 -12.26 19.64
CA ASN A 66 23.07 -13.70 19.71
C ASN A 66 22.20 -14.44 18.69
N SER A 67 22.59 -15.69 18.37
CA SER A 67 21.93 -16.51 17.37
C SER A 67 20.49 -16.87 17.72
N MET A 68 20.14 -16.99 19.01
CA MET A 68 18.76 -17.28 19.43
C MET A 68 17.84 -16.10 19.10
N GLY A 69 18.27 -14.87 19.34
CA GLY A 69 17.48 -13.69 18.99
C GLY A 69 17.33 -13.52 17.48
N VAL A 70 18.36 -13.83 16.70
CA VAL A 70 18.26 -13.85 15.22
C VAL A 70 17.23 -14.91 14.78
N PHE A 71 17.26 -16.10 15.35
CA PHE A 71 16.28 -17.15 15.06
C PHE A 71 14.84 -16.73 15.39
N VAL A 72 14.61 -16.08 16.54
CA VAL A 72 13.29 -15.53 16.90
C VAL A 72 12.80 -14.52 15.86
N VAL A 73 13.68 -13.63 15.40
CA VAL A 73 13.34 -12.65 14.35
C VAL A 73 12.96 -13.34 13.03
N GLN A 74 13.66 -14.39 12.64
CA GLN A 74 13.34 -15.17 11.44
C GLN A 74 11.97 -15.84 11.54
N ILE A 75 11.62 -16.42 12.70
CA ILE A 75 10.28 -16.97 12.94
C ILE A 75 9.21 -15.87 12.83
N LEU A 76 9.41 -14.74 13.49
CA LEU A 76 8.47 -13.61 13.41
C LEU A 76 8.30 -13.11 11.96
N GLY A 77 9.38 -13.10 11.18
CA GLY A 77 9.35 -12.78 9.76
C GLY A 77 8.51 -13.78 8.96
N ALA A 78 8.66 -15.06 9.21
CA ALA A 78 7.89 -16.12 8.55
C ALA A 78 6.39 -16.02 8.90
N VAL A 79 6.05 -15.78 10.17
CA VAL A 79 4.66 -15.59 10.63
C VAL A 79 4.03 -14.37 9.94
N ALA A 80 4.73 -13.23 9.91
CA ALA A 80 4.25 -12.03 9.23
C ALA A 80 4.02 -12.24 7.72
N GLN A 81 4.85 -13.05 7.09
CA GLN A 81 4.72 -13.41 5.69
C GLN A 81 3.50 -14.30 5.43
N LEU A 82 3.24 -15.26 6.34
CA LEU A 82 2.05 -16.10 6.32
C LEU A 82 0.78 -15.27 6.50
N GLU A 83 0.73 -14.38 7.48
CA GLU A 83 -0.42 -13.48 7.69
C GLU A 83 -0.73 -12.65 6.43
N ARG A 84 0.31 -12.09 5.78
CA ARG A 84 0.16 -11.33 4.54
C ARG A 84 -0.41 -12.16 3.40
N SER A 85 0.04 -13.42 3.23
CA SER A 85 -0.51 -14.31 2.20
C SER A 85 -1.97 -14.64 2.47
N MET A 86 -2.33 -14.95 3.71
CA MET A 86 -3.73 -15.23 4.11
C MET A 86 -4.66 -14.03 3.86
N ILE A 87 -4.22 -12.80 4.17
CA ILE A 87 -4.98 -11.57 3.89
C ILE A 87 -5.17 -11.41 2.38
N ARG A 88 -4.11 -11.63 1.61
CA ARG A 88 -4.17 -11.54 0.14
C ARG A 88 -5.14 -12.56 -0.45
N GLU A 89 -5.08 -13.81 -0.01
CA GLU A 89 -5.97 -14.88 -0.46
C GLU A 89 -7.44 -14.55 -0.16
N ARG A 90 -7.74 -14.09 1.07
CA ARG A 90 -9.09 -13.64 1.44
C ARG A 90 -9.57 -12.47 0.59
N SER A 91 -8.68 -11.51 0.31
CA SER A 91 -9.00 -10.36 -0.54
C SER A 91 -9.32 -10.80 -1.97
N ILE A 92 -8.52 -11.70 -2.54
CA ILE A 92 -8.75 -12.26 -3.88
C ILE A 92 -10.07 -13.04 -3.93
N ALA A 93 -10.31 -13.92 -2.96
CA ALA A 93 -11.55 -14.68 -2.86
C ALA A 93 -12.78 -13.74 -2.75
N GLY A 94 -12.67 -12.69 -1.94
CA GLY A 94 -13.70 -11.66 -1.82
C GLY A 94 -13.96 -10.90 -3.12
N GLN A 95 -12.91 -10.59 -3.88
CA GLN A 95 -13.05 -9.93 -5.19
C GLN A 95 -13.71 -10.86 -6.23
N ILE A 96 -13.34 -12.14 -6.25
CA ILE A 96 -13.96 -13.14 -7.13
C ILE A 96 -15.47 -13.27 -6.82
N ALA A 97 -15.81 -13.41 -5.54
CA ALA A 97 -17.20 -13.48 -5.10
C ALA A 97 -17.99 -12.19 -5.39
N ALA A 98 -17.36 -11.02 -5.32
CA ALA A 98 -17.98 -9.76 -5.69
C ALA A 98 -18.26 -9.67 -7.20
N ARG A 99 -17.30 -10.09 -8.03
CA ARG A 99 -17.48 -10.16 -9.50
C ARG A 99 -18.58 -11.13 -9.89
N ALA A 100 -18.66 -12.30 -9.26
CA ALA A 100 -19.73 -13.27 -9.51
C ALA A 100 -21.13 -12.70 -9.20
N ARG A 101 -21.22 -11.73 -8.27
CA ARG A 101 -22.45 -10.97 -7.96
C ARG A 101 -22.66 -9.71 -8.82
N GLY A 102 -21.88 -9.53 -9.90
CA GLY A 102 -21.96 -8.38 -10.79
C GLY A 102 -21.29 -7.10 -10.27
N ARG A 103 -20.61 -7.15 -9.13
CA ARG A 103 -19.85 -5.99 -8.58
C ARG A 103 -18.47 -5.94 -9.22
N MET A 104 -18.29 -5.05 -10.19
CA MET A 104 -16.97 -4.82 -10.79
C MET A 104 -16.12 -3.93 -9.88
N PRO A 105 -14.82 -4.25 -9.71
CA PRO A 105 -13.90 -3.41 -8.97
C PRO A 105 -13.64 -2.10 -9.71
N GLY A 106 -13.43 -1.04 -8.97
CA GLY A 106 -13.07 0.27 -9.51
C GLY A 106 -14.14 1.33 -9.26
N ARG A 107 -13.86 2.54 -9.74
CA ARG A 107 -14.80 3.66 -9.66
C ARG A 107 -15.97 3.41 -10.61
N ILE A 108 -17.18 3.64 -10.13
CA ILE A 108 -18.39 3.62 -10.96
C ILE A 108 -18.19 4.55 -12.16
N ARG A 109 -18.53 4.08 -13.35
CA ARG A 109 -18.45 4.89 -14.56
C ARG A 109 -19.43 6.07 -14.46
N ALA A 110 -18.97 7.24 -14.89
CA ALA A 110 -19.81 8.44 -14.91
C ALA A 110 -20.91 8.39 -15.98
N LEU A 111 -20.74 7.53 -16.98
CA LEU A 111 -21.73 7.28 -18.05
C LEU A 111 -22.17 5.81 -18.00
N SER A 112 -23.44 5.58 -18.27
CA SER A 112 -23.96 4.23 -18.57
C SER A 112 -23.36 3.73 -19.89
N SER A 113 -23.43 2.41 -20.15
CA SER A 113 -22.99 1.85 -21.43
C SER A 113 -23.78 2.41 -22.62
N GLY A 114 -25.08 2.69 -22.43
CA GLY A 114 -25.94 3.31 -23.43
C GLY A 114 -25.54 4.76 -23.73
N ASP A 115 -25.34 5.57 -22.68
CA ASP A 115 -24.92 6.95 -22.84
C ASP A 115 -23.51 7.06 -23.45
N GLU A 116 -22.61 6.13 -23.10
CA GLU A 116 -21.27 6.08 -23.69
C GLU A 116 -21.34 5.79 -25.20
N ALA A 117 -22.18 4.83 -25.62
CA ALA A 117 -22.40 4.50 -27.03
C ALA A 117 -23.04 5.67 -27.80
N ALA A 118 -24.07 6.30 -27.21
CA ALA A 118 -24.72 7.48 -27.80
C ALA A 118 -23.75 8.65 -27.97
N LEU A 119 -22.95 8.94 -26.95
CA LEU A 119 -21.92 9.98 -26.98
C LEU A 119 -20.90 9.73 -28.09
N VAL A 120 -20.43 8.50 -28.25
CA VAL A 120 -19.48 8.12 -29.30
C VAL A 120 -20.10 8.27 -30.69
N ALA A 121 -21.35 7.85 -30.87
CA ALA A 121 -22.08 8.00 -32.14
C ALA A 121 -22.28 9.49 -32.51
N GLU A 122 -22.66 10.34 -31.54
CA GLU A 122 -22.80 11.76 -31.76
C GLU A 122 -21.45 12.45 -32.13
N TYR A 123 -20.38 12.03 -31.50
CA TYR A 123 -19.05 12.52 -31.85
C TYR A 123 -18.64 12.13 -33.28
N ALA A 124 -18.94 10.89 -33.68
CA ALA A 124 -18.62 10.38 -35.02
C ALA A 124 -19.44 11.06 -36.11
N ALA A 125 -20.70 11.43 -35.84
CA ALA A 125 -21.56 12.17 -36.75
C ALA A 125 -21.05 13.60 -37.02
N GLY A 126 -20.17 14.14 -36.19
CA GLY A 126 -19.64 15.50 -36.32
C GLY A 126 -20.60 16.61 -35.81
N GLY A 127 -20.18 17.83 -35.88
CA GLY A 127 -21.02 19.00 -35.51
C GLY A 127 -20.99 19.37 -34.02
N ILE A 128 -20.48 18.48 -33.12
CA ILE A 128 -20.37 18.80 -31.70
C ILE A 128 -18.93 18.57 -31.20
N THR A 129 -18.43 19.47 -30.39
CA THR A 129 -17.07 19.37 -29.81
C THR A 129 -17.08 18.48 -28.57
N GLN A 130 -15.89 17.96 -28.18
CA GLN A 130 -15.76 17.20 -26.93
C GLN A 130 -16.21 17.99 -25.69
N ALA A 131 -16.02 19.32 -25.70
CA ALA A 131 -16.49 20.20 -24.63
C ALA A 131 -18.03 20.29 -24.64
N GLY A 132 -18.64 20.41 -25.82
CA GLY A 132 -20.10 20.43 -25.97
C GLY A 132 -20.73 19.10 -25.48
N LEU A 133 -20.13 17.95 -25.83
CA LEU A 133 -20.56 16.65 -25.32
C LEU A 133 -20.40 16.54 -23.79
N ALA A 134 -19.32 17.06 -23.25
CA ALA A 134 -19.11 17.08 -21.79
C ALA A 134 -20.23 17.83 -21.06
N THR A 135 -20.62 19.02 -21.60
CA THR A 135 -21.76 19.81 -21.07
C THR A 135 -23.08 19.05 -21.23
N LYS A 136 -23.36 18.51 -22.43
CA LYS A 136 -24.60 17.80 -22.72
C LYS A 136 -24.82 16.58 -21.81
N TYR A 137 -23.79 15.78 -21.57
CA TYR A 137 -23.87 14.58 -20.74
C TYR A 137 -23.55 14.81 -19.26
N GLY A 138 -23.28 16.05 -18.83
CA GLY A 138 -22.99 16.40 -17.43
C GLY A 138 -21.72 15.74 -16.88
N VAL A 139 -20.71 15.52 -17.72
CA VAL A 139 -19.44 14.87 -17.36
C VAL A 139 -18.24 15.76 -17.68
N SER A 140 -17.09 15.44 -17.13
CA SER A 140 -15.86 16.17 -17.46
C SER A 140 -15.36 15.83 -18.88
N PRO A 141 -14.67 16.77 -19.56
CA PRO A 141 -14.08 16.52 -20.88
C PRO A 141 -13.15 15.31 -20.93
N SER A 142 -12.47 14.98 -19.80
CA SER A 142 -11.63 13.80 -19.70
C SER A 142 -12.41 12.47 -19.72
N VAL A 143 -13.69 12.47 -19.32
CA VAL A 143 -14.58 11.31 -19.45
C VAL A 143 -14.94 11.09 -20.91
N VAL A 144 -15.33 12.17 -21.61
CA VAL A 144 -15.63 12.15 -23.06
C VAL A 144 -14.43 11.63 -23.85
N LYS A 145 -13.25 12.20 -23.63
CA LYS A 145 -12.01 11.76 -24.31
C LYS A 145 -11.75 10.26 -24.11
N ARG A 146 -11.89 9.75 -22.87
CA ARG A 146 -11.71 8.33 -22.59
C ARG A 146 -12.77 7.43 -23.23
N ALA A 147 -14.03 7.88 -23.31
CA ALA A 147 -15.10 7.16 -24.00
C ALA A 147 -14.78 6.99 -25.49
N ILE A 148 -14.41 8.08 -26.15
CA ILE A 148 -14.02 8.08 -27.57
C ILE A 148 -12.78 7.19 -27.81
N GLN A 149 -11.78 7.27 -26.92
CA GLN A 149 -10.56 6.45 -27.04
C GLN A 149 -10.85 4.94 -26.92
N ARG A 150 -11.77 4.55 -26.02
CA ARG A 150 -12.17 3.13 -25.88
C ARG A 150 -12.94 2.58 -27.05
N ALA A 151 -13.69 3.44 -27.75
CA ALA A 151 -14.44 3.06 -28.94
C ALA A 151 -13.57 2.94 -30.20
N LYS A 152 -12.35 3.48 -30.20
CA LYS A 152 -11.41 3.26 -31.32
C LYS A 152 -10.90 1.81 -31.27
N PRO A 153 -11.01 1.04 -32.38
CA PRO A 153 -10.38 -0.26 -32.42
C PRO A 153 -8.87 -0.12 -32.17
N SER A 154 -8.33 -1.01 -31.31
CA SER A 154 -6.88 -1.12 -31.16
C SER A 154 -6.29 -1.53 -32.50
N ALA A 155 -5.46 -0.67 -33.06
CA ALA A 155 -4.67 -0.96 -34.27
C ALA A 155 -3.60 -2.01 -33.93
#